data_812bc653b6ffa1dc4001768b334c016f
#
_entry.id   812bc653b6ffa1dc4001768b334c016f
#
_cell.length_a   1.000
_cell.length_b   1.000
_cell.length_c   1.000
_cell.angle_alpha   90.00
_cell.angle_beta   90.00
_cell.angle_gamma   90.00
#
_symmetry.space_group_name_H-M   'P 1'
#
loop_
_entity.id
_entity.type
_entity.pdbx_description
1 polymer ?
#
loop_
_entity_poly.entity_id
_entity_poly.type
_entity_poly.pdbx_seq_one_letter_code
_entity_poly.pdbx_strand_id
1 'polypeptide(L)'
;MHFAEMSSGSTNPTELVALLIIQGKNFREGIENVFHHIKGSCTMMILTEDGIICARDSWGRTPLIIGKKEGAYAASSETTSFPNLDFETAHEVGPGEIVKITAEGMEQIRPANKKMQVCSFLWVYYGFPTSTYEGKNVEEARFSNGFNLAKTDDVEVDCCSGIPDSGTGMAMGYAAGKGVPYQRCIAKYTPTWPRSFTPSNQSMRSLVAKMKLIPNKAMLKGKRVLFCDDSIVRGTQLRDNVKVLFDQAGLKECHMRIACPPLVYGCPFINFTSSK
;
A
#
# COMPACT_ATOMS: atom_id res chain seq x y z
N MET A 1 -25.29 -3.29 25.64
CA MET A 1 -23.94 -2.90 25.20
C MET A 1 -24.09 -1.57 24.50
N HIS A 2 -23.34 -0.56 24.91
CA HIS A 2 -23.43 0.78 24.32
C HIS A 2 -22.33 0.91 23.26
N PHE A 3 -22.66 1.51 22.11
CA PHE A 3 -21.65 1.92 21.15
C PHE A 3 -20.84 3.07 21.75
N ALA A 4 -19.53 2.95 21.74
CA ALA A 4 -18.66 4.08 22.02
C ALA A 4 -18.74 5.06 20.84
N GLU A 5 -19.39 6.19 21.03
CA GLU A 5 -19.34 7.28 20.07
C GLU A 5 -17.95 7.93 20.12
N MET A 6 -17.32 8.07 18.97
CA MET A 6 -16.13 8.91 18.87
C MET A 6 -16.51 10.37 19.17
N SER A 7 -15.57 11.17 19.65
CA SER A 7 -15.77 12.61 19.92
C SER A 7 -16.29 13.42 18.72
N SER A 8 -16.26 12.84 17.52
CA SER A 8 -16.83 13.38 16.29
C SER A 8 -18.31 13.03 16.07
N GLY A 9 -18.95 12.28 16.98
CA GLY A 9 -20.30 11.71 16.78
C GLY A 9 -20.36 10.54 15.80
N SER A 10 -19.21 10.00 15.39
CA SER A 10 -19.14 8.86 14.47
C SER A 10 -19.10 7.55 15.24
N THR A 11 -19.73 6.50 14.70
CA THR A 11 -19.65 5.15 15.25
C THR A 11 -18.23 4.59 15.08
N ASN A 12 -17.70 3.96 16.11
CA ASN A 12 -16.40 3.29 16.05
C ASN A 12 -16.51 2.01 15.18
N PRO A 13 -15.81 1.93 14.04
CA PRO A 13 -15.90 0.76 13.15
C PRO A 13 -15.47 -0.55 13.81
N THR A 14 -14.46 -0.51 14.69
CA THR A 14 -13.98 -1.71 15.40
C THR A 14 -15.02 -2.24 16.37
N GLU A 15 -15.72 -1.36 17.07
CA GLU A 15 -16.80 -1.74 17.97
C GLU A 15 -17.99 -2.31 17.20
N LEU A 16 -18.33 -1.75 16.03
CA LEU A 16 -19.36 -2.33 15.15
C LEU A 16 -19.01 -3.77 14.75
N VAL A 17 -17.77 -4.03 14.36
CA VAL A 17 -17.30 -5.38 14.04
C VAL A 17 -17.43 -6.30 15.26
N ALA A 18 -17.00 -5.86 16.44
CA ALA A 18 -17.13 -6.65 17.68
C ALA A 18 -18.60 -6.98 17.98
N LEU A 19 -19.52 -6.01 17.83
CA LEU A 19 -20.95 -6.22 18.01
C LEU A 19 -21.55 -7.24 17.04
N LEU A 20 -21.12 -7.26 15.80
CA LEU A 20 -21.54 -8.27 14.83
C LEU A 20 -21.00 -9.67 15.20
N ILE A 21 -19.77 -9.75 15.72
CA ILE A 21 -19.15 -11.03 16.13
C ILE A 21 -19.92 -11.62 17.33
N ILE A 22 -20.25 -10.85 18.35
CA ILE A 22 -20.93 -11.36 19.54
C ILE A 22 -22.38 -11.77 19.30
N GLN A 23 -22.97 -11.47 18.16
CA GLN A 23 -24.29 -11.99 17.76
C GLN A 23 -24.26 -13.44 17.31
N GLY A 24 -23.08 -13.97 16.97
CA GLY A 24 -22.91 -15.39 16.65
C GLY A 24 -22.84 -16.26 17.90
N LYS A 25 -23.19 -17.55 17.79
CA LYS A 25 -23.07 -18.53 18.88
C LYS A 25 -21.62 -18.89 19.19
N ASN A 26 -20.73 -18.65 18.22
CA ASN A 26 -19.29 -18.87 18.30
C ASN A 26 -18.58 -17.89 17.36
N PHE A 27 -17.24 -17.85 17.41
CA PHE A 27 -16.45 -16.95 16.57
C PHE A 27 -16.67 -17.13 15.08
N ARG A 28 -16.85 -18.37 14.59
CA ARG A 28 -17.12 -18.64 13.19
C ARG A 28 -18.39 -17.95 12.72
N GLU A 29 -19.52 -18.20 13.39
CA GLU A 29 -20.80 -17.59 13.06
C GLU A 29 -20.73 -16.04 13.17
N GLY A 30 -20.07 -15.54 14.23
CA GLY A 30 -19.89 -14.10 14.43
C GLY A 30 -19.09 -13.44 13.33
N ILE A 31 -18.01 -14.06 12.87
CA ILE A 31 -17.21 -13.55 11.76
C ILE A 31 -17.97 -13.65 10.42
N GLU A 32 -18.75 -14.71 10.22
CA GLU A 32 -19.64 -14.85 9.06
C GLU A 32 -20.69 -13.74 9.03
N ASN A 33 -21.23 -13.30 10.19
CA ASN A 33 -22.08 -12.11 10.29
C ASN A 33 -21.38 -10.85 9.83
N VAL A 34 -20.10 -10.66 10.19
CA VAL A 34 -19.30 -9.53 9.70
C VAL A 34 -19.17 -9.58 8.17
N PHE A 35 -18.83 -10.74 7.61
CA PHE A 35 -18.73 -10.92 6.16
C PHE A 35 -20.03 -10.65 5.41
N HIS A 36 -21.16 -10.93 6.03
CA HIS A 36 -22.49 -10.70 5.45
C HIS A 36 -22.88 -9.22 5.46
N HIS A 37 -22.61 -8.51 6.54
CA HIS A 37 -23.10 -7.14 6.75
C HIS A 37 -22.13 -6.08 6.23
N ILE A 38 -20.82 -6.33 6.27
CA ILE A 38 -19.82 -5.35 5.85
C ILE A 38 -19.50 -5.51 4.36
N LYS A 39 -19.88 -4.51 3.57
CA LYS A 39 -19.55 -4.42 2.15
C LYS A 39 -18.23 -3.68 1.98
N GLY A 40 -17.11 -4.39 2.07
CA GLY A 40 -15.79 -3.77 1.98
C GLY A 40 -14.67 -4.72 2.35
N SER A 41 -13.51 -4.15 2.63
CA SER A 41 -12.38 -4.88 3.19
C SER A 41 -12.50 -4.89 4.70
N CYS A 42 -12.57 -6.07 5.29
CA CYS A 42 -12.57 -6.26 6.74
C CYS A 42 -11.76 -7.51 7.08
N THR A 43 -10.46 -7.38 7.05
CA THR A 43 -9.52 -8.38 7.54
C THR A 43 -9.27 -8.13 9.02
N MET A 44 -9.30 -9.16 9.83
CA MET A 44 -9.24 -9.03 11.29
C MET A 44 -8.36 -10.08 11.94
N MET A 45 -7.77 -9.70 13.07
CA MET A 45 -7.09 -10.58 14.01
C MET A 45 -7.73 -10.37 15.38
N ILE A 46 -8.21 -11.46 16.00
CA ILE A 46 -8.92 -11.43 17.27
C ILE A 46 -8.09 -12.22 18.27
N LEU A 47 -7.58 -11.52 19.27
CA LEU A 47 -6.89 -12.17 20.39
C LEU A 47 -7.90 -12.86 21.30
N THR A 48 -7.67 -14.13 21.60
CA THR A 48 -8.46 -14.96 22.51
C THR A 48 -7.56 -15.48 23.64
N GLU A 49 -8.13 -16.16 24.63
CA GLU A 49 -7.38 -16.72 25.76
C GLU A 49 -6.35 -17.78 25.32
N ASP A 50 -6.64 -18.49 24.23
CA ASP A 50 -5.88 -19.64 23.78
C ASP A 50 -5.26 -19.46 22.38
N GLY A 51 -5.22 -18.23 21.83
CA GLY A 51 -4.59 -17.98 20.55
C GLY A 51 -5.13 -16.75 19.82
N ILE A 52 -4.89 -16.69 18.52
CA ILE A 52 -5.34 -15.61 17.65
C ILE A 52 -6.21 -16.18 16.54
N ILE A 53 -7.43 -15.67 16.41
CA ILE A 53 -8.29 -15.97 15.25
C ILE A 53 -8.00 -14.95 14.16
N CYS A 54 -7.61 -15.42 13.00
CA CYS A 54 -7.27 -14.65 11.82
C CYS A 54 -8.34 -14.85 10.74
N ALA A 55 -8.97 -13.79 10.28
CA ALA A 55 -10.02 -13.86 9.28
C ALA A 55 -9.80 -12.82 8.18
N ARG A 56 -9.74 -13.27 6.93
CA ARG A 56 -9.61 -12.41 5.76
C ARG A 56 -10.98 -12.11 5.17
N ASP A 57 -11.22 -10.90 4.72
CA ASP A 57 -12.50 -10.50 4.12
C ASP A 57 -12.95 -11.43 2.98
N SER A 58 -14.26 -11.46 2.73
CA SER A 58 -14.89 -12.42 1.79
C SER A 58 -14.33 -12.39 0.37
N TRP A 59 -13.67 -11.30 -0.04
CA TRP A 59 -13.09 -11.12 -1.36
C TRP A 59 -11.56 -11.19 -1.36
N GLY A 60 -10.92 -11.24 -0.18
CA GLY A 60 -9.47 -11.27 -0.05
C GLY A 60 -8.79 -9.97 -0.48
N ARG A 61 -9.44 -8.81 -0.29
CA ARG A 61 -8.89 -7.52 -0.70
C ARG A 61 -7.68 -7.10 0.10
N THR A 62 -7.72 -7.31 1.42
CA THR A 62 -6.60 -7.00 2.31
C THR A 62 -5.88 -8.29 2.67
N PRO A 63 -4.57 -8.39 2.47
CA PRO A 63 -3.80 -9.59 2.79
C PRO A 63 -3.82 -9.91 4.28
N LEU A 64 -3.71 -11.20 4.58
CA LEU A 64 -3.45 -11.71 5.90
C LEU A 64 -2.59 -12.96 5.74
N ILE A 65 -1.42 -12.94 6.35
CA ILE A 65 -0.40 -13.96 6.17
C ILE A 65 -0.02 -14.53 7.53
N ILE A 66 0.14 -15.84 7.60
CA ILE A 66 0.60 -16.55 8.79
C ILE A 66 2.07 -16.90 8.58
N GLY A 67 2.89 -16.49 9.53
CA GLY A 67 4.28 -16.88 9.66
C GLY A 67 4.45 -17.97 10.71
N LYS A 68 5.47 -18.80 10.53
CA LYS A 68 5.85 -19.88 11.44
C LYS A 68 7.33 -19.85 11.71
N LYS A 69 7.70 -20.12 12.96
CA LYS A 69 9.04 -20.55 13.39
C LYS A 69 8.91 -21.62 14.45
N GLU A 70 10.03 -22.19 14.90
CA GLU A 70 9.99 -23.19 15.97
C GLU A 70 9.30 -22.64 17.23
N GLY A 71 8.28 -23.34 17.69
CA GLY A 71 7.50 -22.99 18.88
C GLY A 71 6.63 -21.74 18.79
N ALA A 72 6.42 -21.14 17.58
CA ALA A 72 5.63 -19.93 17.46
C ALA A 72 4.97 -19.75 16.09
N TYR A 73 3.80 -19.12 16.10
CA TYR A 73 3.11 -18.61 14.93
C TYR A 73 2.87 -17.09 15.06
N ALA A 74 2.85 -16.41 13.94
CA ALA A 74 2.55 -14.98 13.89
C ALA A 74 1.59 -14.68 12.74
N ALA A 75 0.81 -13.60 12.87
CA ALA A 75 -0.05 -13.09 11.81
C ALA A 75 0.35 -11.67 11.43
N SER A 76 0.36 -11.36 10.14
CA SER A 76 0.70 -10.03 9.63
C SER A 76 -0.08 -9.74 8.34
N SER A 77 -0.26 -8.46 8.03
CA SER A 77 -0.77 -8.03 6.74
C SER A 77 0.32 -7.96 5.65
N GLU A 78 1.59 -8.12 6.02
CA GLU A 78 2.74 -8.06 5.12
C GLU A 78 3.79 -9.12 5.47
N THR A 79 4.39 -9.74 4.45
CA THR A 79 5.45 -10.75 4.65
C THR A 79 6.78 -10.14 5.08
N THR A 80 6.98 -8.85 4.85
CA THR A 80 8.27 -8.16 5.13
C THR A 80 8.69 -8.19 6.60
N SER A 81 7.74 -8.34 7.53
CA SER A 81 8.03 -8.42 8.97
C SER A 81 8.62 -9.76 9.40
N PHE A 82 8.38 -10.82 8.65
CA PHE A 82 8.73 -12.18 9.05
C PHE A 82 10.24 -12.45 9.07
N PRO A 83 11.01 -12.13 8.01
CA PRO A 83 12.45 -12.40 8.01
C PRO A 83 13.21 -11.72 9.16
N ASN A 84 12.77 -10.52 9.57
CA ASN A 84 13.43 -9.79 10.67
C ASN A 84 13.22 -10.43 12.05
N LEU A 85 12.28 -11.36 12.16
CA LEU A 85 11.91 -12.04 13.40
C LEU A 85 12.08 -13.57 13.30
N ASP A 86 12.82 -14.03 12.27
CA ASP A 86 13.09 -15.44 11.98
C ASP A 86 11.82 -16.28 11.73
N PHE A 87 10.77 -15.66 11.18
CA PHE A 87 9.60 -16.38 10.70
C PHE A 87 9.69 -16.65 9.21
N GLU A 88 9.19 -17.79 8.80
CA GLU A 88 8.91 -18.13 7.40
C GLU A 88 7.42 -17.99 7.11
N THR A 89 7.04 -17.62 5.88
CA THR A 89 5.65 -17.62 5.46
C THR A 89 5.12 -19.04 5.42
N ALA A 90 4.13 -19.35 6.25
CA ALA A 90 3.52 -20.68 6.35
C ALA A 90 2.21 -20.79 5.57
N HIS A 91 1.39 -19.72 5.57
CA HIS A 91 0.08 -19.74 4.93
C HIS A 91 -0.38 -18.33 4.56
N GLU A 92 -0.87 -18.14 3.34
CA GLU A 92 -1.61 -16.95 2.94
C GLU A 92 -3.10 -17.23 3.13
N VAL A 93 -3.72 -16.54 4.09
CA VAL A 93 -5.14 -16.71 4.39
C VAL A 93 -5.97 -16.30 3.17
N GLY A 94 -6.80 -17.23 2.67
CA GLY A 94 -7.60 -17.02 1.48
C GLY A 94 -8.83 -16.11 1.70
N PRO A 95 -9.57 -15.76 0.63
CA PRO A 95 -10.76 -14.91 0.74
C PRO A 95 -11.85 -15.58 1.59
N GLY A 96 -12.30 -14.90 2.65
CA GLY A 96 -13.31 -15.43 3.58
C GLY A 96 -12.82 -16.60 4.45
N GLU A 97 -11.54 -16.94 4.40
CA GLU A 97 -10.98 -17.97 5.25
C GLU A 97 -10.84 -17.48 6.69
N ILE A 98 -11.05 -18.40 7.62
CA ILE A 98 -10.87 -18.19 9.06
C ILE A 98 -9.91 -19.27 9.56
N VAL A 99 -8.80 -18.86 10.15
CA VAL A 99 -7.84 -19.74 10.80
C VAL A 99 -7.62 -19.32 12.25
N LYS A 100 -7.30 -20.27 13.12
CA LYS A 100 -6.83 -20.01 14.48
C LYS A 100 -5.37 -20.43 14.57
N ILE A 101 -4.54 -19.60 15.13
CA ILE A 101 -3.15 -19.89 15.43
C ILE A 101 -2.92 -19.90 16.94
N THR A 102 -2.13 -20.87 17.38
CA THR A 102 -1.62 -21.02 18.75
C THR A 102 -0.12 -21.24 18.70
N ALA A 103 0.54 -21.43 19.83
CA ALA A 103 1.96 -21.79 19.83
C ALA A 103 2.20 -23.19 19.21
N GLU A 104 1.22 -24.08 19.34
CA GLU A 104 1.31 -25.48 18.90
C GLU A 104 0.96 -25.69 17.44
N GLY A 105 0.15 -24.79 16.84
CA GLY A 105 -0.29 -25.01 15.48
C GLY A 105 -1.26 -24.01 14.91
N MET A 106 -1.71 -24.33 13.70
CA MET A 106 -2.74 -23.60 12.95
C MET A 106 -3.91 -24.54 12.65
N GLU A 107 -5.12 -24.09 12.95
CA GLU A 107 -6.37 -24.76 12.66
C GLU A 107 -7.21 -23.95 11.67
N GLN A 108 -7.72 -24.59 10.62
CA GLN A 108 -8.64 -23.96 9.69
C GLN A 108 -10.09 -24.11 10.20
N ILE A 109 -10.68 -23.00 10.65
CA ILE A 109 -12.08 -22.97 11.14
C ILE A 109 -13.07 -22.88 9.97
N ARG A 110 -12.71 -22.14 8.91
CA ARG A 110 -13.53 -21.99 7.71
C ARG A 110 -12.64 -21.95 6.47
N PRO A 111 -12.92 -22.76 5.44
CA PRO A 111 -12.13 -22.75 4.22
C PRO A 111 -12.34 -21.46 3.40
N ALA A 112 -11.38 -21.17 2.53
CA ALA A 112 -11.43 -20.03 1.63
C ALA A 112 -12.56 -20.14 0.58
N ASN A 113 -13.08 -18.98 0.18
CA ASN A 113 -13.99 -18.87 -0.96
C ASN A 113 -13.23 -19.11 -2.28
N LYS A 114 -13.97 -19.52 -3.33
CA LYS A 114 -13.38 -19.77 -4.65
C LYS A 114 -13.00 -18.50 -5.42
N LYS A 115 -13.61 -17.35 -5.11
CA LYS A 115 -13.39 -16.09 -5.82
C LYS A 115 -12.60 -15.12 -4.96
N MET A 116 -11.59 -14.51 -5.58
CA MET A 116 -10.77 -13.46 -4.97
C MET A 116 -10.84 -12.18 -5.81
N GLN A 117 -10.82 -11.03 -5.13
CA GLN A 117 -10.72 -9.70 -5.74
C GLN A 117 -9.68 -8.88 -4.97
N VAL A 118 -8.44 -9.35 -4.99
CA VAL A 118 -7.32 -8.63 -4.39
C VAL A 118 -7.14 -7.26 -5.05
N CYS A 119 -6.73 -6.28 -4.26
CA CYS A 119 -6.54 -4.91 -4.74
C CYS A 119 -5.15 -4.73 -5.37
N SER A 120 -5.07 -4.31 -6.64
CA SER A 120 -3.78 -4.06 -7.32
C SER A 120 -2.95 -2.95 -6.66
N PHE A 121 -3.57 -2.07 -5.88
CA PHE A 121 -2.87 -1.05 -5.09
C PHE A 121 -1.90 -1.62 -4.05
N LEU A 122 -2.05 -2.89 -3.67
CA LEU A 122 -1.07 -3.58 -2.83
C LEU A 122 0.33 -3.53 -3.45
N TRP A 123 0.44 -3.81 -4.74
CA TRP A 123 1.74 -3.78 -5.43
C TRP A 123 2.14 -2.38 -5.84
N VAL A 124 1.19 -1.57 -6.29
CA VAL A 124 1.51 -0.26 -6.85
C VAL A 124 1.88 0.75 -5.76
N TYR A 125 1.19 0.74 -4.63
CA TYR A 125 1.32 1.80 -3.62
C TYR A 125 1.56 1.29 -2.19
N TYR A 126 0.67 0.43 -1.65
CA TYR A 126 0.68 0.11 -0.22
C TYR A 126 1.85 -0.78 0.20
N GLY A 127 2.13 -1.83 -0.57
CA GLY A 127 3.05 -2.87 -0.17
C GLY A 127 4.47 -2.36 0.02
N PHE A 128 5.13 -2.86 1.03
CA PHE A 128 6.56 -2.62 1.21
C PHE A 128 7.34 -3.38 0.12
N PRO A 129 8.45 -2.84 -0.43
CA PRO A 129 9.15 -3.44 -1.57
C PRO A 129 9.52 -4.90 -1.42
N THR A 130 9.87 -5.34 -0.21
CA THR A 130 10.24 -6.73 0.07
C THR A 130 9.06 -7.65 0.37
N SER A 131 7.83 -7.12 0.42
CA SER A 131 6.63 -7.92 0.64
C SER A 131 6.21 -8.69 -0.61
N THR A 132 5.61 -9.85 -0.37
CA THR A 132 5.01 -10.71 -1.40
C THR A 132 3.55 -10.95 -1.05
N TYR A 133 2.66 -10.79 -2.03
CA TYR A 133 1.24 -11.08 -1.91
C TYR A 133 0.81 -11.96 -3.08
N GLU A 134 0.04 -13.01 -2.79
CA GLU A 134 -0.45 -13.95 -3.81
C GLU A 134 0.69 -14.44 -4.73
N GLY A 135 1.83 -14.76 -4.13
CA GLY A 135 3.02 -15.23 -4.84
C GLY A 135 3.76 -14.19 -5.69
N LYS A 136 3.36 -12.90 -5.65
CA LYS A 136 4.00 -11.84 -6.43
C LYS A 136 4.68 -10.81 -5.53
N ASN A 137 5.99 -10.63 -5.69
CA ASN A 137 6.74 -9.62 -4.95
C ASN A 137 6.40 -8.20 -5.42
N VAL A 138 6.36 -7.26 -4.48
CA VAL A 138 5.98 -5.86 -4.72
C VAL A 138 6.99 -5.16 -5.64
N GLU A 139 8.28 -5.26 -5.36
CA GLU A 139 9.31 -4.57 -6.15
C GLU A 139 9.41 -5.15 -7.56
N GLU A 140 9.28 -6.47 -7.70
CA GLU A 140 9.23 -7.16 -9.00
C GLU A 140 8.04 -6.68 -9.84
N ALA A 141 6.87 -6.50 -9.22
CA ALA A 141 5.68 -5.98 -9.90
C ALA A 141 5.86 -4.53 -10.37
N ARG A 142 6.45 -3.67 -9.52
CA ARG A 142 6.78 -2.28 -9.87
C ARG A 142 7.80 -2.19 -11.00
N PHE A 143 8.88 -2.96 -10.91
CA PHE A 143 9.89 -3.04 -11.94
C PHE A 143 9.29 -3.50 -13.28
N SER A 144 8.53 -4.58 -13.28
CA SER A 144 7.88 -5.12 -14.48
C SER A 144 6.91 -4.13 -15.12
N ASN A 145 6.17 -3.35 -14.31
CA ASN A 145 5.30 -2.29 -14.79
C ASN A 145 6.09 -1.24 -15.59
N GLY A 146 7.16 -0.69 -14.99
CA GLY A 146 8.01 0.30 -15.66
C GLY A 146 8.68 -0.25 -16.92
N PHE A 147 9.23 -1.45 -16.85
CA PHE A 147 9.90 -2.11 -17.98
C PHE A 147 8.97 -2.31 -19.18
N ASN A 148 7.74 -2.75 -18.93
CA ASN A 148 6.76 -2.95 -20.01
C ASN A 148 6.26 -1.62 -20.59
N LEU A 149 6.07 -0.59 -19.75
CA LEU A 149 5.66 0.73 -20.21
C LEU A 149 6.73 1.34 -21.15
N ALA A 150 8.01 1.19 -20.81
CA ALA A 150 9.11 1.71 -21.61
C ALA A 150 9.18 1.17 -23.03
N LYS A 151 8.68 -0.07 -23.26
CA LYS A 151 8.68 -0.71 -24.59
C LYS A 151 7.80 -0.01 -25.62
N THR A 152 6.75 0.68 -25.15
CA THR A 152 5.76 1.35 -26.01
C THR A 152 5.87 2.89 -25.97
N ASP A 153 6.82 3.39 -25.19
CA ASP A 153 7.02 4.83 -25.00
C ASP A 153 8.14 5.34 -25.89
N ASP A 154 7.86 6.29 -26.75
CA ASP A 154 8.79 6.87 -27.74
C ASP A 154 9.54 8.10 -27.23
N VAL A 155 9.20 8.61 -26.03
CA VAL A 155 9.82 9.81 -25.47
C VAL A 155 11.34 9.66 -25.33
N GLU A 156 12.08 10.68 -25.74
CA GLU A 156 13.53 10.76 -25.55
C GLU A 156 13.89 11.52 -24.28
N VAL A 157 14.64 10.90 -23.39
CA VAL A 157 15.09 11.47 -22.14
C VAL A 157 16.55 11.13 -21.84
N ASP A 158 17.18 11.97 -21.01
CA ASP A 158 18.59 11.77 -20.65
C ASP A 158 18.73 10.80 -19.47
N CYS A 159 17.72 10.69 -18.63
CA CYS A 159 17.65 9.72 -17.52
C CYS A 159 16.23 9.55 -17.00
N CYS A 160 16.04 8.50 -16.19
CA CYS A 160 14.80 8.22 -15.46
C CYS A 160 15.03 8.33 -13.96
N SER A 161 14.01 8.76 -13.21
CA SER A 161 14.03 8.86 -11.75
C SER A 161 12.67 8.50 -11.17
N GLY A 162 12.64 7.93 -9.96
CA GLY A 162 11.41 7.68 -9.23
C GLY A 162 11.07 8.81 -8.26
N ILE A 163 9.79 9.09 -8.08
CA ILE A 163 9.32 9.83 -6.91
C ILE A 163 9.44 8.89 -5.70
N PRO A 164 10.27 9.24 -4.71
CA PRO A 164 10.51 8.33 -3.58
C PRO A 164 9.27 8.19 -2.67
N ASP A 165 8.94 6.99 -2.17
CA ASP A 165 9.65 5.72 -2.37
C ASP A 165 8.93 4.83 -3.42
N SER A 166 7.63 4.99 -3.60
CA SER A 166 6.75 4.11 -4.39
C SER A 166 7.06 4.13 -5.90
N GLY A 167 7.49 5.26 -6.45
CA GLY A 167 7.87 5.36 -7.86
C GLY A 167 9.25 4.77 -8.21
N THR A 168 10.05 4.39 -7.21
CA THR A 168 11.44 3.97 -7.42
C THR A 168 11.56 2.69 -8.25
N GLY A 169 10.87 1.63 -7.86
CA GLY A 169 10.93 0.34 -8.56
C GLY A 169 10.43 0.43 -10.00
N MET A 170 9.35 1.20 -10.22
CA MET A 170 8.85 1.47 -11.57
C MET A 170 9.87 2.23 -12.42
N ALA A 171 10.54 3.24 -11.85
CA ALA A 171 11.54 4.02 -12.58
C ALA A 171 12.78 3.21 -12.93
N MET A 172 13.20 2.31 -12.05
CA MET A 172 14.30 1.37 -12.34
C MET A 172 13.93 0.45 -13.50
N GLY A 173 12.72 -0.11 -13.49
CA GLY A 173 12.21 -0.93 -14.58
C GLY A 173 12.10 -0.15 -15.90
N TYR A 174 11.57 1.09 -15.85
CA TYR A 174 11.47 1.94 -17.02
C TYR A 174 12.85 2.27 -17.59
N ALA A 175 13.80 2.65 -16.75
CA ALA A 175 15.18 2.93 -17.18
C ALA A 175 15.83 1.73 -17.89
N ALA A 176 15.66 0.54 -17.32
CA ALA A 176 16.15 -0.71 -17.91
C ALA A 176 15.48 -1.01 -19.27
N GLY A 177 14.16 -0.85 -19.39
CA GLY A 177 13.41 -1.10 -20.63
C GLY A 177 13.69 -0.10 -21.74
N LYS A 178 13.97 1.18 -21.36
CA LYS A 178 14.30 2.25 -22.31
C LYS A 178 15.78 2.30 -22.70
N GLY A 179 16.66 1.67 -21.92
CA GLY A 179 18.11 1.75 -22.12
C GLY A 179 18.72 3.10 -21.69
N VAL A 180 18.09 3.80 -20.74
CA VAL A 180 18.60 5.05 -20.20
C VAL A 180 19.04 4.89 -18.73
N PRO A 181 19.96 5.71 -18.20
CA PRO A 181 20.37 5.59 -16.82
C PRO A 181 19.24 5.93 -15.84
N TYR A 182 19.10 5.12 -14.77
CA TYR A 182 18.37 5.53 -13.57
C TYR A 182 19.23 6.48 -12.74
N GLN A 183 18.70 7.64 -12.36
CA GLN A 183 19.37 8.61 -11.51
C GLN A 183 18.47 9.05 -10.35
N ARG A 184 19.05 9.25 -9.18
CA ARG A 184 18.32 9.75 -8.02
C ARG A 184 18.20 11.29 -8.06
N CYS A 185 17.31 11.77 -8.91
CA CYS A 185 17.09 13.21 -9.12
C CYS A 185 16.31 13.87 -7.98
N ILE A 186 15.62 13.10 -7.17
CA ILE A 186 14.89 13.55 -5.98
C ILE A 186 15.26 12.64 -4.81
N ALA A 187 15.54 13.22 -3.66
CA ALA A 187 15.76 12.50 -2.41
C ALA A 187 14.66 12.83 -1.41
N LYS A 188 14.23 11.83 -0.65
CA LYS A 188 13.30 12.01 0.46
C LYS A 188 14.06 12.38 1.72
N TYR A 189 13.61 13.43 2.39
CA TYR A 189 14.13 13.82 3.70
C TYR A 189 13.30 13.14 4.79
N THR A 190 13.85 12.08 5.36
CA THR A 190 13.16 11.22 6.32
C THR A 190 13.24 11.66 7.79
N PRO A 191 14.22 12.49 8.27
CA PRO A 191 14.40 12.70 9.70
C PRO A 191 13.28 13.44 10.42
N THR A 192 12.44 14.21 9.72
CA THR A 192 11.56 15.17 10.39
C THR A 192 10.08 14.81 10.45
N TRP A 193 9.50 14.10 9.47
CA TRP A 193 8.04 13.85 9.44
C TRP A 193 7.68 12.56 8.69
N PRO A 194 7.15 11.55 9.36
CA PRO A 194 6.79 10.29 8.70
C PRO A 194 5.64 10.44 7.68
N ARG A 195 4.72 11.41 7.89
CA ARG A 195 3.56 11.62 7.00
C ARG A 195 3.22 13.11 6.86
N SER A 196 3.05 13.58 5.62
CA SER A 196 2.78 15.00 5.30
C SER A 196 1.38 15.49 5.67
N PHE A 197 0.43 14.60 6.01
CA PHE A 197 -0.95 14.96 6.37
C PHE A 197 -1.19 15.06 7.90
N THR A 198 -0.18 14.80 8.71
CA THR A 198 -0.28 14.85 10.18
C THR A 198 -0.51 16.26 10.75
N PRO A 199 0.00 17.37 10.17
CA PRO A 199 -0.32 18.70 10.65
C PRO A 199 -1.77 19.12 10.37
N SER A 200 -2.43 19.72 11.34
CA SER A 200 -3.81 20.19 11.24
C SER A 200 -3.99 21.41 10.33
N ASN A 201 -2.94 22.20 10.09
CA ASN A 201 -2.99 23.44 9.33
C ASN A 201 -2.47 23.24 7.88
N GLN A 202 -3.17 23.82 6.88
CA GLN A 202 -2.84 23.71 5.45
C GLN A 202 -1.47 24.31 5.10
N SER A 203 -1.07 25.43 5.70
CA SER A 203 0.24 26.05 5.48
C SER A 203 1.38 25.15 5.97
N MET A 204 1.23 24.51 7.13
CA MET A 204 2.19 23.54 7.65
C MET A 204 2.26 22.29 6.79
N ARG A 205 1.13 21.79 6.28
CA ARG A 205 1.12 20.67 5.33
C ARG A 205 1.89 20.97 4.05
N SER A 206 1.71 22.18 3.50
CA SER A 206 2.45 22.62 2.31
C SER A 206 3.95 22.76 2.58
N LEU A 207 4.32 23.28 3.75
CA LEU A 207 5.72 23.38 4.17
C LEU A 207 6.37 22.00 4.33
N VAL A 208 5.71 21.10 5.05
CA VAL A 208 6.17 19.69 5.24
C VAL A 208 6.31 18.98 3.91
N ALA A 209 5.37 19.16 2.97
CA ALA A 209 5.45 18.57 1.64
C ALA A 209 6.65 19.08 0.85
N LYS A 210 6.97 20.39 0.94
CA LYS A 210 8.15 20.98 0.30
C LYS A 210 9.47 20.49 0.92
N MET A 211 9.50 20.26 2.24
CA MET A 211 10.69 19.78 2.93
C MET A 211 10.94 18.28 2.72
N LYS A 212 9.91 17.53 2.35
CA LYS A 212 9.98 16.07 2.24
C LYS A 212 10.74 15.59 1.01
N LEU A 213 10.62 16.30 -0.11
CA LEU A 213 11.23 15.92 -1.39
C LEU A 213 12.24 16.97 -1.81
N ILE A 214 13.52 16.61 -1.83
CA ILE A 214 14.61 17.52 -2.14
C ILE A 214 15.15 17.22 -3.54
N PRO A 215 15.00 18.15 -4.52
CA PRO A 215 15.60 18.01 -5.85
C PRO A 215 17.13 18.06 -5.81
N ASN A 216 17.78 17.14 -6.50
CA ASN A 216 19.21 17.13 -6.69
C ASN A 216 19.58 17.98 -7.90
N LYS A 217 19.94 19.25 -7.67
CA LYS A 217 20.24 20.21 -8.73
C LYS A 217 21.35 19.75 -9.67
N ALA A 218 22.38 19.06 -9.16
CA ALA A 218 23.48 18.56 -9.97
C ALA A 218 23.05 17.47 -10.97
N MET A 219 22.00 16.69 -10.61
CA MET A 219 21.46 15.64 -11.47
C MET A 219 20.38 16.14 -12.43
N LEU A 220 19.81 17.33 -12.19
CA LEU A 220 18.65 17.86 -12.92
C LEU A 220 19.03 18.92 -13.96
N LYS A 221 20.04 19.76 -13.67
CA LYS A 221 20.37 20.93 -14.47
C LYS A 221 20.60 20.60 -15.95
N GLY A 222 19.78 21.21 -16.81
CA GLY A 222 19.85 21.09 -18.27
C GLY A 222 19.41 19.75 -18.85
N LYS A 223 18.86 18.85 -18.04
CA LYS A 223 18.46 17.49 -18.48
C LYS A 223 16.99 17.39 -18.82
N ARG A 224 16.67 16.45 -19.70
CA ARG A 224 15.33 15.91 -19.96
C ARG A 224 15.17 14.69 -19.04
N VAL A 225 14.28 14.77 -18.07
CA VAL A 225 14.10 13.68 -17.07
C VAL A 225 12.70 13.13 -17.12
N LEU A 226 12.60 11.81 -17.12
CA LEU A 226 11.33 11.11 -16.91
C LEU A 226 11.23 10.67 -15.45
N PHE A 227 10.15 11.08 -14.81
CA PHE A 227 9.81 10.67 -13.46
C PHE A 227 8.70 9.62 -13.49
N CYS A 228 8.86 8.58 -12.68
CA CYS A 228 7.81 7.61 -12.40
C CYS A 228 7.22 7.85 -11.02
N ASP A 229 5.89 7.72 -10.90
CA ASP A 229 5.16 7.79 -9.65
C ASP A 229 4.05 6.72 -9.63
N ASP A 230 3.51 6.41 -8.45
CA ASP A 230 2.46 5.39 -8.29
C ASP A 230 1.10 5.86 -8.81
N SER A 231 0.68 7.06 -8.42
CA SER A 231 -0.67 7.57 -8.68
C SER A 231 -0.75 9.09 -8.64
N ILE A 232 -1.73 9.66 -9.34
CA ILE A 232 -2.11 11.07 -9.24
C ILE A 232 -3.50 11.15 -8.63
N VAL A 233 -3.59 11.65 -7.38
CA VAL A 233 -4.87 11.79 -6.68
C VAL A 233 -5.49 13.17 -6.91
N ARG A 234 -4.77 14.26 -6.65
CA ARG A 234 -5.28 15.64 -6.77
C ARG A 234 -4.46 16.54 -7.70
N GLY A 235 -3.32 16.10 -8.18
CA GLY A 235 -2.44 16.84 -9.10
C GLY A 235 -1.79 18.11 -8.52
N THR A 236 -2.28 18.66 -7.42
CA THR A 236 -1.78 19.93 -6.86
C THR A 236 -0.33 19.81 -6.40
N GLN A 237 0.01 18.75 -5.66
CA GLN A 237 1.38 18.51 -5.20
C GLN A 237 2.33 18.25 -6.38
N LEU A 238 1.85 17.53 -7.40
CA LEU A 238 2.63 17.26 -8.61
C LEU A 238 2.99 18.56 -9.32
N ARG A 239 2.01 19.46 -9.54
CA ARG A 239 2.22 20.75 -10.19
C ARG A 239 3.23 21.63 -9.45
N ASP A 240 3.11 21.70 -8.12
CA ASP A 240 4.02 22.50 -7.30
C ASP A 240 5.44 21.92 -7.30
N ASN A 241 5.57 20.59 -7.24
CA ASN A 241 6.87 19.92 -7.33
C ASN A 241 7.52 20.12 -8.70
N VAL A 242 6.77 19.97 -9.80
CA VAL A 242 7.26 20.19 -11.16
C VAL A 242 7.77 21.63 -11.33
N LYS A 243 7.04 22.63 -10.81
CA LYS A 243 7.50 24.02 -10.84
C LYS A 243 8.84 24.21 -10.14
N VAL A 244 9.04 23.59 -8.98
CA VAL A 244 10.33 23.63 -8.25
C VAL A 244 11.46 23.00 -9.08
N LEU A 245 11.20 21.93 -9.83
CA LEU A 245 12.21 21.29 -10.68
C LEU A 245 12.71 22.22 -11.79
N PHE A 246 11.81 23.00 -12.42
CA PHE A 246 12.20 23.97 -13.43
C PHE A 246 12.85 25.21 -12.81
N ASP A 247 12.19 25.87 -11.86
CA ASP A 247 12.60 27.19 -11.35
C ASP A 247 13.87 27.13 -10.50
N GLN A 248 14.04 26.06 -9.71
CA GLN A 248 15.12 25.97 -8.73
C GLN A 248 16.23 24.99 -9.11
N ALA A 249 15.91 23.94 -9.87
CA ALA A 249 16.87 22.91 -10.24
C ALA A 249 17.33 23.00 -11.70
N GLY A 250 16.73 23.88 -12.51
CA GLY A 250 17.13 24.11 -13.90
C GLY A 250 16.89 22.96 -14.84
N LEU A 251 15.82 22.20 -14.59
CA LEU A 251 15.39 21.10 -15.46
C LEU A 251 15.02 21.62 -16.85
N LYS A 252 15.42 20.92 -17.92
CA LYS A 252 15.08 21.28 -19.29
C LYS A 252 13.70 20.78 -19.71
N GLU A 253 13.42 19.50 -19.45
CA GLU A 253 12.13 18.86 -19.74
C GLU A 253 11.75 17.90 -18.62
N CYS A 254 10.45 17.82 -18.32
CA CYS A 254 9.87 16.92 -17.33
C CYS A 254 8.80 16.05 -17.97
N HIS A 255 9.03 14.75 -17.97
CA HIS A 255 8.05 13.75 -18.38
C HIS A 255 7.61 12.96 -17.16
N MET A 256 6.33 12.56 -17.10
CA MET A 256 5.79 11.76 -16.00
C MET A 256 5.16 10.48 -16.54
N ARG A 257 5.39 9.38 -15.84
CA ARG A 257 4.67 8.10 -16.06
C ARG A 257 4.14 7.60 -14.74
N ILE A 258 2.88 7.27 -14.76
CA ILE A 258 2.12 6.90 -13.56
C ILE A 258 1.75 5.43 -13.66
N ALA A 259 2.00 4.69 -12.58
CA ALA A 259 1.78 3.25 -12.54
C ALA A 259 0.29 2.88 -12.60
N CYS A 260 -0.58 3.70 -12.00
CA CYS A 260 -2.02 3.51 -12.05
C CYS A 260 -2.68 4.32 -13.16
N PRO A 261 -3.75 3.81 -13.79
CA PRO A 261 -4.62 4.62 -14.62
C PRO A 261 -5.27 5.74 -13.79
N PRO A 262 -5.82 6.79 -14.44
CA PRO A 262 -6.52 7.87 -13.75
C PRO A 262 -7.64 7.34 -12.85
N LEU A 263 -7.69 7.81 -11.59
CA LEU A 263 -8.75 7.49 -10.65
C LEU A 263 -10.01 8.30 -10.98
N VAL A 264 -10.86 7.76 -11.85
CA VAL A 264 -12.08 8.43 -12.33
C VAL A 264 -13.20 8.39 -11.29
N TYR A 265 -13.23 7.31 -10.47
CA TYR A 265 -14.25 7.10 -9.44
C TYR A 265 -13.59 6.88 -8.08
N GLY A 266 -14.26 7.33 -7.01
CA GLY A 266 -13.87 6.98 -5.66
C GLY A 266 -14.01 5.47 -5.42
N CYS A 267 -13.09 4.87 -4.65
CA CYS A 267 -13.20 3.49 -4.25
C CYS A 267 -13.89 3.38 -2.88
N PRO A 268 -15.09 2.80 -2.80
CA PRO A 268 -15.80 2.67 -1.52
C PRO A 268 -15.14 1.68 -0.55
N PHE A 269 -14.28 0.80 -1.07
CA PHE A 269 -13.66 -0.27 -0.27
C PHE A 269 -12.39 0.17 0.46
N ILE A 270 -11.65 1.13 -0.08
CA ILE A 270 -10.42 1.66 0.49
C ILE A 270 -10.50 3.17 0.77
N ASN A 271 -11.71 3.72 0.73
CA ASN A 271 -12.02 5.12 1.02
C ASN A 271 -11.15 6.15 0.26
N PHE A 272 -10.78 5.85 -0.98
CA PHE A 272 -10.21 6.85 -1.87
C PHE A 272 -11.31 7.78 -2.37
N THR A 273 -11.13 9.07 -2.13
CA THR A 273 -11.98 10.09 -2.73
C THR A 273 -11.60 10.31 -4.18
N SER A 274 -12.60 10.42 -5.07
CA SER A 274 -12.37 10.87 -6.44
C SER A 274 -11.63 12.20 -6.44
N SER A 275 -10.67 12.37 -7.36
CA SER A 275 -10.13 13.70 -7.65
C SER A 275 -11.25 14.57 -8.20
N LYS A 276 -11.50 15.71 -7.56
CA LYS A 276 -12.36 16.77 -8.12
C LYS A 276 -11.57 17.62 -9.08
#